data_33dde6b547c8139277e53d1ca1249865
#
_entry.id   33dde6b547c8139277e53d1ca1249865
#
_cell.length_a   1.000
_cell.length_b   1.000
_cell.length_c   1.000
_cell.angle_alpha   90.00
_cell.angle_beta   90.00
_cell.angle_gamma   90.00
#
_symmetry.space_group_name_H-M   'P 1'
#
loop_
_entity.id
_entity.type
_entity.pdbx_description
1 polymer ?
#
loop_
_entity_poly.entity_id
_entity_poly.type
_entity_poly.pdbx_seq_one_letter_code
_entity_poly.pdbx_strand_id
1 'polypeptide(L)'
;MKYSELNYKRIKIGEFKNYVDNLIVEFNNSSEANTQIEIIEKYQKKQKEFHSYSSIANLNFARDTKDKKAIEENLYYDNIGPEYSAIDNKFTKTINNSKFKKELVDKFGSHFNDLIEMELKSFDEKIVDILKIENTIKNRYRTLLANAKIEFDGKTLNLTGLTPYMQSTNREERKSAYKKLDEFFKNNSQELDIIFDRLVQLRDQKAKILGFQNYVELGYLNMSRSEYGPKEIKKYRELIVKYIVPLVKKINNKRKEILGIDRMRIYDTLYFKNGNPKPKGGVEFQVNQAKKMYSELSPETKEFFDIMVNEELMDLDNRAGKSGGGFCTSFPLYERPYIFANFNGTDHDVTVLTHEAGHAFQCYMSRKQPINRYLWPTYEACEIHSMSMEFLTWDWMELFFKEDTKKFLFKHIAGSLSFLPYGALVDHFQHWVYENPNALPEERKEKWLELEAIYQPDKDYDDLSFLGSGGLWQKQSHIYQVPLYYIDYTLAQVCAFQFWIKMGIDKESTWKDYLKLCEAGGSLPFLKLVKLANLDSPFDEKVFQNVADKVDKWLDENSL
;
A
#
# COMPACT_ATOMS: atom_id res chain seq x y z
N MET A 1 -7.13 22.30 13.42
CA MET A 1 -5.82 22.87 12.94
C MET A 1 -5.67 22.43 11.50
N LYS A 2 -5.64 23.35 10.54
CA LYS A 2 -5.50 23.01 9.13
C LYS A 2 -4.10 22.49 8.82
N TYR A 3 -3.96 21.69 7.75
CA TYR A 3 -2.64 21.20 7.31
C TYR A 3 -1.63 22.35 7.10
N SER A 4 -2.08 23.47 6.52
CA SER A 4 -1.25 24.66 6.29
C SER A 4 -0.77 25.36 7.57
N GLU A 5 -1.39 25.07 8.71
CA GLU A 5 -1.09 25.65 10.03
C GLU A 5 -0.18 24.74 10.86
N LEU A 6 0.14 23.52 10.36
CA LEU A 6 1.03 22.61 11.06
C LEU A 6 2.42 23.21 11.20
N ASN A 7 2.92 23.26 12.43
CA ASN A 7 4.25 23.76 12.68
C ASN A 7 5.28 22.72 12.22
N TYR A 8 6.07 23.07 11.22
CA TYR A 8 7.16 22.24 10.71
C TYR A 8 8.50 22.75 11.20
N LYS A 9 9.33 21.84 11.71
CA LYS A 9 10.69 22.14 12.14
C LYS A 9 11.63 21.05 11.68
N ARG A 10 12.70 21.42 10.96
CA ARG A 10 13.76 20.47 10.57
C ARG A 10 14.44 19.91 11.82
N ILE A 11 14.45 18.58 11.96
CA ILE A 11 15.13 17.89 13.06
C ILE A 11 16.65 17.96 12.85
N LYS A 12 17.39 18.41 13.83
CA LYS A 12 18.86 18.34 13.84
C LYS A 12 19.28 16.99 14.43
N ILE A 13 19.73 16.08 13.58
CA ILE A 13 20.02 14.69 13.98
C ILE A 13 21.04 14.56 15.11
N GLY A 14 22.03 15.48 15.18
CA GLY A 14 22.99 15.51 16.28
C GLY A 14 22.38 15.87 17.64
N GLU A 15 21.42 16.84 17.66
CA GLU A 15 20.68 17.17 18.88
C GLU A 15 19.77 16.02 19.32
N PHE A 16 19.12 15.37 18.35
CA PHE A 16 18.30 14.19 18.60
C PHE A 16 19.12 13.03 19.18
N LYS A 17 20.30 12.76 18.59
CA LYS A 17 21.23 11.73 19.08
C LYS A 17 21.65 12.00 20.53
N ASN A 18 22.09 13.21 20.85
CA ASN A 18 22.51 13.57 22.20
C ASN A 18 21.37 13.40 23.21
N TYR A 19 20.14 13.75 22.84
CA TYR A 19 18.97 13.56 23.69
C TYR A 19 18.74 12.06 23.98
N VAL A 20 18.81 11.21 22.94
CA VAL A 20 18.61 9.76 23.08
C VAL A 20 19.75 9.13 23.88
N ASP A 21 21.00 9.55 23.66
CA ASP A 21 22.16 9.05 24.43
C ASP A 21 21.99 9.33 25.95
N ASN A 22 21.45 10.49 26.32
CA ASN A 22 21.13 10.80 27.72
C ASN A 22 20.03 9.89 28.26
N LEU A 23 18.95 9.64 27.49
CA LEU A 23 17.90 8.71 27.90
C LEU A 23 18.44 7.28 28.09
N ILE A 24 19.38 6.84 27.26
CA ILE A 24 20.04 5.52 27.41
C ILE A 24 20.80 5.44 28.76
N VAL A 25 21.51 6.51 29.13
CA VAL A 25 22.22 6.56 30.41
C VAL A 25 21.23 6.52 31.59
N GLU A 26 20.15 7.33 31.52
CA GLU A 26 19.10 7.33 32.54
C GLU A 26 18.44 5.94 32.66
N PHE A 27 18.12 5.31 31.52
CA PHE A 27 17.49 4.00 31.46
C PHE A 27 18.35 2.91 32.11
N ASN A 28 19.65 2.87 31.79
CA ASN A 28 20.59 1.88 32.33
C ASN A 28 20.85 2.07 33.84
N ASN A 29 20.79 3.30 34.34
CA ASN A 29 20.96 3.61 35.76
C ASN A 29 19.67 3.45 36.58
N SER A 30 18.55 3.21 35.95
CA SER A 30 17.27 3.04 36.63
C SER A 30 17.22 1.78 37.50
N SER A 31 16.73 1.93 38.71
CA SER A 31 16.50 0.83 39.66
C SER A 31 15.07 0.31 39.67
N GLU A 32 14.14 0.96 38.97
CA GLU A 32 12.71 0.68 38.98
C GLU A 32 12.11 0.58 37.57
N ALA A 33 11.17 -0.36 37.38
CA ALA A 33 10.48 -0.56 36.10
C ALA A 33 9.71 0.68 35.64
N ASN A 34 9.01 1.37 36.57
CA ASN A 34 8.23 2.55 36.24
C ASN A 34 9.10 3.67 35.66
N THR A 35 10.31 3.87 36.19
CA THR A 35 11.26 4.84 35.65
C THR A 35 11.65 4.51 34.21
N GLN A 36 11.87 3.22 33.88
CA GLN A 36 12.15 2.81 32.50
C GLN A 36 10.95 3.01 31.59
N ILE A 37 9.72 2.76 32.05
CA ILE A 37 8.49 3.05 31.30
C ILE A 37 8.39 4.55 30.99
N GLU A 38 8.61 5.42 31.97
CA GLU A 38 8.59 6.89 31.75
C GLU A 38 9.65 7.35 30.74
N ILE A 39 10.83 6.73 30.76
CA ILE A 39 11.89 7.03 29.78
C ILE A 39 11.49 6.60 28.38
N ILE A 40 10.86 5.42 28.20
CA ILE A 40 10.30 4.99 26.93
C ILE A 40 9.24 5.99 26.45
N GLU A 41 8.34 6.43 27.32
CA GLU A 41 7.30 7.43 26.97
C GLU A 41 7.90 8.78 26.56
N LYS A 42 8.99 9.23 27.24
CA LYS A 42 9.75 10.45 26.83
C LYS A 42 10.36 10.26 25.43
N TYR A 43 10.94 9.11 25.16
CA TYR A 43 11.51 8.80 23.85
C TYR A 43 10.44 8.79 22.76
N GLN A 44 9.29 8.20 23.02
CA GLN A 44 8.18 8.15 22.06
C GLN A 44 7.68 9.54 21.63
N LYS A 45 7.71 10.54 22.54
CA LYS A 45 7.38 11.92 22.18
C LYS A 45 8.36 12.48 21.14
N LYS A 46 9.64 12.15 21.26
CA LYS A 46 10.66 12.55 20.28
C LYS A 46 10.55 11.80 18.96
N GLN A 47 10.16 10.52 18.99
CA GLN A 47 9.83 9.77 17.78
C GLN A 47 8.66 10.42 17.03
N LYS A 48 7.59 10.84 17.73
CA LYS A 48 6.44 11.53 17.11
C LYS A 48 6.86 12.82 16.39
N GLU A 49 7.79 13.60 16.96
CA GLU A 49 8.35 14.78 16.30
C GLU A 49 9.04 14.41 14.99
N PHE A 50 9.98 13.43 15.04
CA PHE A 50 10.72 12.98 13.86
C PHE A 50 9.81 12.47 12.76
N HIS A 51 8.90 11.54 13.09
CA HIS A 51 7.99 10.95 12.11
C HIS A 51 7.05 12.00 11.50
N SER A 52 6.52 12.93 12.30
CA SER A 52 5.63 13.97 11.77
C SER A 52 6.36 14.91 10.80
N TYR A 53 7.55 15.38 11.15
CA TYR A 53 8.29 16.31 10.29
C TYR A 53 8.84 15.62 9.04
N SER A 54 9.28 14.37 9.15
CA SER A 54 9.67 13.56 7.99
C SER A 54 8.49 13.32 7.05
N SER A 55 7.32 12.98 7.61
CA SER A 55 6.08 12.79 6.80
C SER A 55 5.65 14.07 6.10
N ILE A 56 5.73 15.24 6.78
CA ILE A 56 5.42 16.55 6.17
C ILE A 56 6.39 16.86 5.01
N ALA A 57 7.69 16.61 5.20
CA ALA A 57 8.68 16.84 4.15
C ALA A 57 8.44 15.95 2.92
N ASN A 58 8.20 14.65 3.14
CA ASN A 58 7.90 13.70 2.08
C ASN A 58 6.58 14.04 1.35
N LEU A 59 5.53 14.38 2.10
CA LEU A 59 4.25 14.77 1.53
C LEU A 59 4.37 16.03 0.67
N ASN A 60 5.06 17.07 1.14
CA ASN A 60 5.27 18.29 0.36
C ASN A 60 6.02 18.00 -0.95
N PHE A 61 7.05 17.16 -0.90
CA PHE A 61 7.72 16.68 -2.12
C PHE A 61 6.79 15.88 -3.04
N ALA A 62 5.97 14.98 -2.49
CA ALA A 62 5.00 14.22 -3.30
C ALA A 62 3.96 15.14 -3.97
N ARG A 63 3.52 16.20 -3.28
CA ARG A 63 2.57 17.19 -3.78
C ARG A 63 3.12 18.05 -4.92
N ASP A 64 4.42 18.35 -4.90
CA ASP A 64 5.11 19.05 -5.98
C ASP A 64 6.60 18.65 -6.03
N THR A 65 6.92 17.73 -6.94
CA THR A 65 8.29 17.24 -7.17
C THR A 65 9.20 18.27 -7.85
N LYS A 66 8.72 19.48 -8.15
CA LYS A 66 9.47 20.57 -8.77
C LYS A 66 9.76 21.72 -7.78
N ASP A 67 9.08 21.73 -6.64
CA ASP A 67 9.34 22.72 -5.58
C ASP A 67 10.73 22.49 -4.97
N LYS A 68 11.62 23.49 -5.11
CA LYS A 68 13.03 23.38 -4.67
C LYS A 68 13.15 23.16 -3.17
N LYS A 69 12.29 23.79 -2.38
CA LYS A 69 12.30 23.67 -0.92
C LYS A 69 11.81 22.28 -0.50
N ALA A 70 10.75 21.79 -1.12
CA ALA A 70 10.25 20.45 -0.87
C ALA A 70 11.26 19.36 -1.25
N ILE A 71 11.97 19.54 -2.38
CA ILE A 71 13.08 18.66 -2.79
C ILE A 71 14.19 18.66 -1.72
N GLU A 72 14.63 19.85 -1.28
CA GLU A 72 15.69 19.98 -0.28
C GLU A 72 15.31 19.31 1.05
N GLU A 73 14.09 19.53 1.54
CA GLU A 73 13.62 18.94 2.79
C GLU A 73 13.48 17.42 2.69
N ASN A 74 12.95 16.91 1.57
CA ASN A 74 12.86 15.46 1.35
C ASN A 74 14.25 14.81 1.32
N LEU A 75 15.18 15.38 0.55
CA LEU A 75 16.57 14.89 0.51
C LEU A 75 17.26 14.93 1.87
N TYR A 76 16.95 15.95 2.67
CA TYR A 76 17.46 16.02 4.04
C TYR A 76 17.01 14.81 4.86
N TYR A 77 15.69 14.50 4.88
CA TYR A 77 15.17 13.35 5.63
C TYR A 77 15.58 12.00 5.05
N ASP A 78 15.76 11.90 3.73
CA ASP A 78 16.30 10.69 3.09
C ASP A 78 17.73 10.38 3.55
N ASN A 79 18.52 11.42 3.83
CA ASN A 79 19.89 11.28 4.34
C ASN A 79 19.93 10.96 5.83
N ILE A 80 19.15 11.69 6.65
CA ILE A 80 19.18 11.50 8.11
C ILE A 80 18.30 10.32 8.59
N GLY A 81 17.38 9.83 7.78
CA GLY A 81 16.50 8.71 8.12
C GLY A 81 17.27 7.45 8.54
N PRO A 82 18.26 6.98 7.76
CA PRO A 82 19.11 5.88 8.18
C PRO A 82 19.94 6.13 9.45
N GLU A 83 20.36 7.38 9.70
CA GLU A 83 21.03 7.77 10.95
C GLU A 83 20.05 7.74 12.13
N TYR A 84 18.82 8.22 11.92
CA TYR A 84 17.75 8.09 12.90
C TYR A 84 17.49 6.60 13.23
N SER A 85 17.43 5.74 12.21
CA SER A 85 17.24 4.29 12.42
C SER A 85 18.37 3.68 13.25
N ALA A 86 19.62 4.14 13.09
CA ALA A 86 20.74 3.70 13.92
C ALA A 86 20.59 4.14 15.39
N ILE A 87 20.12 5.37 15.62
CA ILE A 87 19.85 5.88 16.97
C ILE A 87 18.68 5.12 17.61
N ASP A 88 17.59 4.90 16.86
CA ASP A 88 16.41 4.15 17.31
C ASP A 88 16.79 2.71 17.66
N ASN A 89 17.56 2.04 16.81
CA ASN A 89 18.08 0.68 17.06
C ASN A 89 18.97 0.60 18.32
N LYS A 90 19.80 1.62 18.61
CA LYS A 90 20.59 1.68 19.83
C LYS A 90 19.70 1.74 21.08
N PHE A 91 18.63 2.55 21.05
CA PHE A 91 17.67 2.62 22.14
C PHE A 91 16.86 1.31 22.26
N THR A 92 16.46 0.72 21.14
CA THR A 92 15.80 -0.60 21.09
C THR A 92 16.65 -1.71 21.69
N LYS A 93 17.98 -1.73 21.40
CA LYS A 93 18.93 -2.65 22.08
C LYS A 93 18.96 -2.44 23.59
N THR A 94 18.89 -1.20 24.04
CA THR A 94 18.86 -0.86 25.46
C THR A 94 17.59 -1.38 26.13
N ILE A 95 16.43 -1.21 25.51
CA ILE A 95 15.16 -1.77 26.01
C ILE A 95 15.22 -3.31 26.06
N ASN A 96 15.73 -3.94 25.01
CA ASN A 96 15.84 -5.42 24.95
C ASN A 96 16.70 -6.00 26.08
N ASN A 97 17.69 -5.26 26.56
CA ASN A 97 18.58 -5.65 27.64
C ASN A 97 18.06 -5.26 29.04
N SER A 98 16.83 -4.78 29.15
CA SER A 98 16.23 -4.41 30.43
C SER A 98 16.12 -5.60 31.38
N LYS A 99 16.47 -5.37 32.65
CA LYS A 99 16.20 -6.33 33.75
C LYS A 99 14.72 -6.39 34.15
N PHE A 100 13.89 -5.42 33.70
CA PHE A 100 12.46 -5.32 33.94
C PHE A 100 11.63 -5.71 32.70
N LYS A 101 12.16 -6.65 31.90
CA LYS A 101 11.53 -7.05 30.63
C LYS A 101 10.07 -7.53 30.81
N LYS A 102 9.79 -8.19 31.94
CA LYS A 102 8.43 -8.67 32.26
C LYS A 102 7.47 -7.51 32.46
N GLU A 103 7.85 -6.53 33.27
CA GLU A 103 7.02 -5.35 33.57
C GLU A 103 6.80 -4.48 32.32
N LEU A 104 7.79 -4.40 31.42
CA LEU A 104 7.63 -3.73 30.12
C LEU A 104 6.62 -4.47 29.23
N VAL A 105 6.66 -5.80 29.20
CA VAL A 105 5.69 -6.63 28.48
C VAL A 105 4.29 -6.50 29.11
N ASP A 106 4.18 -6.49 30.44
CA ASP A 106 2.90 -6.29 31.15
C ASP A 106 2.29 -4.90 30.80
N LYS A 107 3.12 -3.88 30.60
CA LYS A 107 2.69 -2.51 30.25
C LYS A 107 2.32 -2.36 28.79
N PHE A 108 3.16 -2.85 27.86
CA PHE A 108 3.07 -2.59 26.43
C PHE A 108 2.52 -3.76 25.60
N GLY A 109 2.38 -4.96 26.22
CA GLY A 109 1.94 -6.18 25.54
C GLY A 109 3.09 -7.04 25.01
N SER A 110 2.82 -8.34 24.79
CA SER A 110 3.83 -9.29 24.31
C SER A 110 4.35 -8.96 22.91
N HIS A 111 3.50 -8.43 22.04
CA HIS A 111 3.89 -8.07 20.66
C HIS A 111 4.93 -6.95 20.61
N PHE A 112 5.03 -6.11 21.63
CA PHE A 112 6.12 -5.13 21.77
C PHE A 112 7.50 -5.79 21.73
N ASN A 113 7.65 -6.93 22.43
CA ASN A 113 8.90 -7.67 22.41
C ASN A 113 9.19 -8.31 21.05
N ASP A 114 8.15 -8.84 20.38
CA ASP A 114 8.29 -9.43 19.04
C ASP A 114 8.78 -8.38 18.02
N LEU A 115 8.23 -7.16 18.06
CA LEU A 115 8.66 -6.06 17.21
C LEU A 115 10.11 -5.64 17.48
N ILE A 116 10.51 -5.58 18.75
CA ILE A 116 11.90 -5.32 19.14
C ILE A 116 12.85 -6.37 18.56
N GLU A 117 12.53 -7.66 18.71
CA GLU A 117 13.37 -8.73 18.20
C GLU A 117 13.49 -8.71 16.66
N MET A 118 12.40 -8.44 15.95
CA MET A 118 12.43 -8.32 14.50
C MET A 118 13.29 -7.15 14.03
N GLU A 119 13.16 -5.99 14.67
CA GLU A 119 13.98 -4.83 14.36
C GLU A 119 15.47 -5.09 14.59
N LEU A 120 15.83 -5.71 15.72
CA LEU A 120 17.22 -6.02 16.03
C LEU A 120 17.85 -7.02 15.04
N LYS A 121 17.04 -7.90 14.44
CA LYS A 121 17.49 -8.84 13.39
C LYS A 121 17.58 -8.19 12.01
N SER A 122 16.78 -7.15 11.74
CA SER A 122 16.66 -6.54 10.41
C SER A 122 17.52 -5.30 10.21
N PHE A 123 18.23 -4.83 11.25
CA PHE A 123 19.03 -3.60 11.19
C PHE A 123 20.38 -3.74 11.95
N ASP A 124 21.44 -3.21 11.32
CA ASP A 124 22.74 -2.95 11.95
C ASP A 124 23.32 -1.64 11.37
N GLU A 125 24.13 -0.91 12.14
CA GLU A 125 24.77 0.36 11.70
C GLU A 125 25.58 0.20 10.39
N LYS A 126 26.10 -1.01 10.13
CA LYS A 126 26.87 -1.32 8.90
C LYS A 126 26.08 -1.15 7.61
N ILE A 127 24.73 -1.13 7.66
CA ILE A 127 23.90 -0.96 6.47
C ILE A 127 23.44 0.48 6.24
N VAL A 128 23.77 1.44 7.13
CA VAL A 128 23.31 2.83 7.07
C VAL A 128 23.65 3.50 5.74
N ASP A 129 24.89 3.38 5.27
CA ASP A 129 25.30 3.99 4.01
C ASP A 129 24.61 3.34 2.80
N ILE A 130 24.34 2.04 2.86
CA ILE A 130 23.59 1.33 1.81
C ILE A 130 22.16 1.85 1.77
N LEU A 131 21.52 2.09 2.92
CA LEU A 131 20.16 2.65 2.99
C LEU A 131 20.08 4.07 2.41
N LYS A 132 21.10 4.91 2.64
CA LYS A 132 21.18 6.26 2.04
C LYS A 132 21.24 6.18 0.51
N ILE A 133 22.08 5.27 -0.02
CA ILE A 133 22.17 5.05 -1.47
C ILE A 133 20.85 4.50 -2.01
N GLU A 134 20.24 3.54 -1.33
CA GLU A 134 18.95 2.96 -1.74
C GLU A 134 17.85 4.02 -1.83
N ASN A 135 17.76 4.94 -0.85
CA ASN A 135 16.80 6.05 -0.87
C ASN A 135 17.02 6.97 -2.08
N THR A 136 18.28 7.29 -2.40
CA THR A 136 18.63 8.09 -3.59
C THR A 136 18.17 7.40 -4.88
N ILE A 137 18.38 6.09 -5.02
CA ILE A 137 17.97 5.32 -6.20
C ILE A 137 16.44 5.21 -6.30
N LYS A 138 15.74 5.01 -5.17
CA LYS A 138 14.27 5.03 -5.14
C LYS A 138 13.70 6.38 -5.61
N ASN A 139 14.29 7.48 -5.18
CA ASN A 139 13.88 8.81 -5.63
C ASN A 139 14.11 9.04 -7.11
N ARG A 140 15.19 8.49 -7.69
CA ARG A 140 15.45 8.54 -9.14
C ARG A 140 14.30 7.87 -9.92
N TYR A 141 13.82 6.71 -9.48
CA TYR A 141 12.64 6.06 -10.06
C TYR A 141 11.38 6.93 -9.94
N ARG A 142 11.08 7.45 -8.73
CA ARG A 142 9.89 8.31 -8.49
C ARG A 142 9.91 9.53 -9.39
N THR A 143 11.06 10.20 -9.49
CA THR A 143 11.24 11.40 -10.31
C THR A 143 11.08 11.11 -11.79
N LEU A 144 11.60 9.97 -12.28
CA LEU A 144 11.45 9.56 -13.67
C LEU A 144 9.97 9.43 -14.05
N LEU A 145 9.19 8.71 -13.24
CA LEU A 145 7.77 8.51 -13.53
C LEU A 145 6.93 9.78 -13.33
N ALA A 146 7.21 10.58 -12.29
CA ALA A 146 6.50 11.84 -12.03
C ALA A 146 6.69 12.88 -13.14
N ASN A 147 7.84 12.85 -13.83
CA ASN A 147 8.16 13.74 -14.93
C ASN A 147 7.76 13.20 -16.32
N ALA A 148 6.98 12.11 -16.37
CA ALA A 148 6.47 11.59 -17.63
C ALA A 148 5.71 12.68 -18.42
N LYS A 149 6.07 12.82 -19.72
CA LYS A 149 5.42 13.71 -20.66
C LYS A 149 5.00 12.87 -21.86
N ILE A 150 3.70 12.72 -22.02
CA ILE A 150 3.10 11.89 -23.06
C ILE A 150 2.20 12.78 -23.90
N GLU A 151 2.59 12.99 -25.16
CA GLU A 151 1.77 13.73 -26.11
C GLU A 151 0.62 12.85 -26.60
N PHE A 152 -0.62 13.23 -26.25
CA PHE A 152 -1.82 12.52 -26.63
C PHE A 152 -3.01 13.47 -26.75
N ASP A 153 -3.80 13.35 -27.83
CA ASP A 153 -4.99 14.17 -28.09
C ASP A 153 -4.72 15.70 -27.99
N GLY A 154 -3.58 16.15 -28.54
CA GLY A 154 -3.15 17.56 -28.50
C GLY A 154 -2.78 18.09 -27.12
N LYS A 155 -2.59 17.23 -26.12
CA LYS A 155 -2.25 17.56 -24.74
C LYS A 155 -0.96 16.86 -24.32
N THR A 156 -0.21 17.49 -23.42
CA THR A 156 0.90 16.84 -22.70
C THR A 156 0.38 16.27 -21.38
N LEU A 157 0.36 14.95 -21.27
CA LEU A 157 -0.18 14.22 -20.10
C LEU A 157 0.93 13.58 -19.28
N ASN A 158 0.68 13.38 -18.00
CA ASN A 158 1.43 12.41 -17.18
C ASN A 158 0.79 11.02 -17.30
N LEU A 159 1.41 10.00 -16.67
CA LEU A 159 0.91 8.61 -16.72
C LEU A 159 -0.53 8.49 -16.20
N THR A 160 -0.88 9.20 -15.13
CA THR A 160 -2.25 9.20 -14.57
C THR A 160 -3.24 9.88 -15.50
N GLY A 161 -2.87 10.97 -16.14
CA GLY A 161 -3.70 11.69 -17.10
C GLY A 161 -3.99 10.90 -18.38
N LEU A 162 -3.20 9.86 -18.68
CA LEU A 162 -3.45 8.96 -19.81
C LEU A 162 -4.57 7.93 -19.50
N THR A 163 -4.81 7.61 -18.23
CA THR A 163 -5.74 6.55 -17.80
C THR A 163 -7.18 6.74 -18.33
N PRO A 164 -7.79 7.94 -18.34
CA PRO A 164 -9.12 8.11 -18.93
C PRO A 164 -9.22 7.67 -20.40
N TYR A 165 -8.17 7.92 -21.20
CA TYR A 165 -8.12 7.48 -22.59
C TYR A 165 -7.94 5.95 -22.71
N MET A 166 -7.25 5.34 -21.74
CA MET A 166 -7.15 3.87 -21.64
C MET A 166 -8.47 3.20 -21.23
N GLN A 167 -9.48 3.99 -20.84
CA GLN A 167 -10.85 3.56 -20.55
C GLN A 167 -11.88 4.14 -21.50
N SER A 168 -11.47 4.72 -22.63
CA SER A 168 -12.39 5.24 -23.65
C SER A 168 -13.31 4.14 -24.19
N THR A 169 -14.54 4.52 -24.59
CA THR A 169 -15.44 3.60 -25.30
C THR A 169 -14.96 3.27 -26.72
N ASN A 170 -14.13 4.14 -27.32
CA ASN A 170 -13.47 3.89 -28.59
C ASN A 170 -12.25 2.96 -28.41
N ARG A 171 -12.33 1.74 -28.97
CA ARG A 171 -11.27 0.72 -28.84
C ARG A 171 -9.93 1.16 -29.45
N GLU A 172 -9.95 1.87 -30.58
CA GLU A 172 -8.73 2.37 -31.22
C GLU A 172 -8.06 3.47 -30.41
N GLU A 173 -8.84 4.30 -29.72
CA GLU A 173 -8.29 5.29 -28.79
C GLU A 173 -7.64 4.61 -27.59
N ARG A 174 -8.27 3.57 -27.00
CA ARG A 174 -7.65 2.77 -25.95
C ARG A 174 -6.33 2.14 -26.41
N LYS A 175 -6.34 1.50 -27.59
CA LYS A 175 -5.14 0.93 -28.19
C LYS A 175 -4.03 1.97 -28.38
N SER A 176 -4.40 3.15 -28.88
CA SER A 176 -3.45 4.26 -29.09
C SER A 176 -2.87 4.76 -27.77
N ALA A 177 -3.69 4.87 -26.71
CA ALA A 177 -3.21 5.25 -25.39
C ALA A 177 -2.24 4.18 -24.80
N TYR A 178 -2.55 2.91 -24.96
CA TYR A 178 -1.63 1.82 -24.56
C TYR A 178 -0.33 1.80 -25.36
N LYS A 179 -0.35 2.15 -26.65
CA LYS A 179 0.88 2.33 -27.43
C LYS A 179 1.76 3.45 -26.87
N LYS A 180 1.16 4.56 -26.43
CA LYS A 180 1.90 5.64 -25.77
C LYS A 180 2.51 5.20 -24.43
N LEU A 181 1.80 4.38 -23.67
CA LEU A 181 2.33 3.76 -22.46
C LEU A 181 3.52 2.83 -22.79
N ASP A 182 3.38 1.97 -23.80
CA ASP A 182 4.43 1.06 -24.28
C ASP A 182 5.68 1.84 -24.74
N GLU A 183 5.50 2.89 -25.53
CA GLU A 183 6.58 3.78 -25.99
C GLU A 183 7.29 4.44 -24.80
N PHE A 184 6.56 4.95 -23.81
CA PHE A 184 7.17 5.56 -22.63
C PHE A 184 8.08 4.60 -21.88
N PHE A 185 7.59 3.41 -21.55
CA PHE A 185 8.38 2.41 -20.84
C PHE A 185 9.53 1.85 -21.69
N LYS A 186 9.32 1.65 -22.99
CA LYS A 186 10.37 1.24 -23.92
C LYS A 186 11.53 2.25 -23.95
N ASN A 187 11.21 3.54 -24.08
CA ASN A 187 12.20 4.61 -24.16
C ASN A 187 12.98 4.82 -22.85
N ASN A 188 12.41 4.42 -21.71
CA ASN A 188 13.03 4.53 -20.40
C ASN A 188 13.52 3.18 -19.85
N SER A 189 13.42 2.09 -20.61
CA SER A 189 13.68 0.73 -20.13
C SER A 189 15.11 0.55 -19.61
N GLN A 190 16.11 1.07 -20.33
CA GLN A 190 17.51 0.98 -19.91
C GLN A 190 17.74 1.67 -18.56
N GLU A 191 17.17 2.85 -18.36
CA GLU A 191 17.27 3.58 -17.10
C GLU A 191 16.57 2.82 -15.96
N LEU A 192 15.37 2.28 -16.22
CA LEU A 192 14.62 1.49 -15.28
C LEU A 192 15.36 0.19 -14.90
N ASP A 193 15.99 -0.47 -15.85
CA ASP A 193 16.82 -1.65 -15.61
C ASP A 193 18.04 -1.30 -14.73
N ILE A 194 18.77 -0.21 -15.01
CA ILE A 194 19.89 0.26 -14.20
C ILE A 194 19.46 0.57 -12.75
N ILE A 195 18.35 1.28 -12.59
CA ILE A 195 17.78 1.58 -11.27
C ILE A 195 17.46 0.28 -10.52
N PHE A 196 16.80 -0.67 -11.19
CA PHE A 196 16.38 -1.91 -10.55
C PHE A 196 17.55 -2.81 -10.19
N ASP A 197 18.51 -2.98 -11.10
CA ASP A 197 19.75 -3.71 -10.84
C ASP A 197 20.46 -3.18 -9.60
N ARG A 198 20.59 -1.86 -9.51
CA ARG A 198 21.25 -1.26 -8.36
C ARG A 198 20.49 -1.52 -7.06
N LEU A 199 19.15 -1.44 -7.07
CA LEU A 199 18.33 -1.75 -5.92
C LEU A 199 18.48 -3.21 -5.48
N VAL A 200 18.45 -4.16 -6.44
CA VAL A 200 18.63 -5.60 -6.14
C VAL A 200 19.97 -5.86 -5.51
N GLN A 201 21.06 -5.30 -6.08
CA GLN A 201 22.42 -5.46 -5.53
C GLN A 201 22.56 -4.88 -4.12
N LEU A 202 22.02 -3.69 -3.85
CA LEU A 202 22.03 -3.08 -2.52
C LEU A 202 21.25 -3.91 -1.49
N ARG A 203 20.11 -4.45 -1.89
CA ARG A 203 19.26 -5.30 -1.04
C ARG A 203 19.93 -6.64 -0.72
N ASP A 204 20.54 -7.29 -1.72
CA ASP A 204 21.33 -8.50 -1.52
C ASP A 204 22.54 -8.25 -0.60
N GLN A 205 23.25 -7.14 -0.81
CA GLN A 205 24.37 -6.74 0.05
C GLN A 205 23.93 -6.52 1.50
N LYS A 206 22.80 -5.84 1.74
CA LYS A 206 22.24 -5.67 3.09
C LYS A 206 21.94 -7.02 3.74
N ALA A 207 21.28 -7.90 3.00
CA ALA A 207 20.93 -9.23 3.51
C ALA A 207 22.19 -10.01 3.94
N LYS A 208 23.23 -10.02 3.12
CA LYS A 208 24.50 -10.71 3.44
C LYS A 208 25.23 -10.09 4.63
N ILE A 209 25.26 -8.75 4.76
CA ILE A 209 25.85 -8.07 5.91
C ILE A 209 25.13 -8.47 7.21
N LEU A 210 23.80 -8.66 7.15
CA LEU A 210 22.98 -9.05 8.28
C LEU A 210 22.93 -10.57 8.51
N GLY A 211 23.65 -11.37 7.70
CA GLY A 211 23.79 -12.83 7.87
C GLY A 211 22.69 -13.66 7.19
N PHE A 212 21.88 -13.06 6.32
CA PHE A 212 20.85 -13.77 5.54
C PHE A 212 21.41 -14.32 4.23
N GLN A 213 20.83 -15.42 3.76
CA GLN A 213 21.24 -16.03 2.49
C GLN A 213 20.90 -15.12 1.28
N ASN A 214 19.73 -14.49 1.31
CA ASN A 214 19.26 -13.55 0.29
C ASN A 214 18.31 -12.51 0.92
N TYR A 215 17.78 -11.61 0.10
CA TYR A 215 16.92 -10.53 0.60
C TYR A 215 15.51 -10.99 1.00
N VAL A 216 15.03 -12.17 0.61
CA VAL A 216 13.65 -12.60 0.91
C VAL A 216 13.39 -12.62 2.42
N GLU A 217 14.26 -13.29 3.21
CA GLU A 217 14.10 -13.37 4.66
C GLU A 217 14.20 -12.00 5.33
N LEU A 218 15.18 -11.19 4.93
CA LEU A 218 15.30 -9.81 5.43
C LEU A 218 14.08 -8.96 5.07
N GLY A 219 13.56 -9.11 3.84
CA GLY A 219 12.36 -8.42 3.39
C GLY A 219 11.13 -8.77 4.24
N TYR A 220 10.97 -10.03 4.63
CA TYR A 220 9.89 -10.47 5.54
C TYR A 220 10.00 -9.83 6.93
N LEU A 221 11.20 -9.73 7.48
CA LEU A 221 11.43 -9.02 8.75
C LEU A 221 11.12 -7.52 8.63
N ASN A 222 11.52 -6.88 7.52
CA ASN A 222 11.22 -5.48 7.25
C ASN A 222 9.70 -5.20 7.10
N MET A 223 8.92 -6.22 6.71
CA MET A 223 7.45 -6.16 6.68
C MET A 223 6.82 -6.55 8.02
N SER A 224 7.63 -6.80 9.06
CA SER A 224 7.17 -7.24 10.40
C SER A 224 6.33 -8.53 10.38
N ARG A 225 6.60 -9.44 9.43
CA ARG A 225 5.91 -10.73 9.32
C ARG A 225 6.48 -11.72 10.32
N SER A 226 5.74 -11.99 11.40
CA SER A 226 6.17 -12.86 12.49
C SER A 226 5.48 -14.22 12.54
N GLU A 227 4.32 -14.38 11.89
CA GLU A 227 3.47 -15.57 12.01
C GLU A 227 3.47 -16.46 10.76
N TYR A 228 4.06 -16.00 9.67
CA TYR A 228 4.16 -16.75 8.41
C TYR A 228 5.44 -16.36 7.65
N GLY A 229 5.84 -17.21 6.71
CA GLY A 229 7.05 -17.06 5.93
C GLY A 229 6.86 -17.37 4.44
N PRO A 230 7.97 -17.46 3.68
CA PRO A 230 7.95 -17.75 2.25
C PRO A 230 7.23 -19.04 1.88
N LYS A 231 7.21 -20.05 2.77
CA LYS A 231 6.52 -21.34 2.54
C LYS A 231 5.01 -21.20 2.56
N GLU A 232 4.48 -20.44 3.51
CA GLU A 232 3.05 -20.14 3.63
C GLU A 232 2.59 -19.29 2.44
N ILE A 233 3.37 -18.29 2.03
CA ILE A 233 3.08 -17.48 0.86
C ILE A 233 3.12 -18.31 -0.44
N LYS A 234 4.03 -19.27 -0.57
CA LYS A 234 4.03 -20.18 -1.71
C LYS A 234 2.71 -20.96 -1.81
N LYS A 235 2.25 -21.56 -0.70
CA LYS A 235 0.95 -22.26 -0.65
C LYS A 235 -0.21 -21.32 -0.96
N TYR A 236 -0.18 -20.12 -0.43
CA TYR A 236 -1.18 -19.09 -0.70
C TYR A 236 -1.28 -18.77 -2.21
N ARG A 237 -0.16 -18.60 -2.89
CA ARG A 237 -0.11 -18.39 -4.34
C ARG A 237 -0.70 -19.60 -5.11
N GLU A 238 -0.45 -20.82 -4.65
CA GLU A 238 -1.02 -22.05 -5.21
C GLU A 238 -2.55 -22.08 -5.08
N LEU A 239 -3.10 -21.60 -3.95
CA LEU A 239 -4.56 -21.45 -3.76
C LEU A 239 -5.17 -20.43 -4.72
N ILE A 240 -4.49 -19.31 -4.97
CA ILE A 240 -4.93 -18.32 -5.98
C ILE A 240 -4.99 -18.97 -7.36
N VAL A 241 -3.96 -19.72 -7.76
CA VAL A 241 -3.95 -20.42 -9.05
C VAL A 241 -5.10 -21.43 -9.13
N LYS A 242 -5.37 -22.17 -8.05
CA LYS A 242 -6.39 -23.21 -8.01
C LYS A 242 -7.81 -22.67 -8.07
N TYR A 243 -8.12 -21.64 -7.28
CA TYR A 243 -9.51 -21.19 -7.06
C TYR A 243 -9.85 -19.89 -7.80
N ILE A 244 -8.91 -18.98 -7.95
CA ILE A 244 -9.19 -17.62 -8.44
C ILE A 244 -8.91 -17.48 -9.94
N VAL A 245 -7.81 -18.03 -10.44
CA VAL A 245 -7.47 -17.94 -11.88
C VAL A 245 -8.59 -18.48 -12.78
N PRO A 246 -9.23 -19.65 -12.49
CA PRO A 246 -10.36 -20.13 -13.29
C PRO A 246 -11.56 -19.18 -13.27
N LEU A 247 -11.85 -18.56 -12.12
CA LEU A 247 -12.96 -17.63 -11.98
C LEU A 247 -12.69 -16.32 -12.74
N VAL A 248 -11.45 -15.79 -12.70
CA VAL A 248 -11.06 -14.64 -13.52
C VAL A 248 -11.19 -14.93 -15.00
N LYS A 249 -10.87 -16.15 -15.45
CA LYS A 249 -11.11 -16.58 -16.83
C LYS A 249 -12.61 -16.57 -17.18
N LYS A 250 -13.49 -17.03 -16.28
CA LYS A 250 -14.95 -16.94 -16.45
C LYS A 250 -15.40 -15.48 -16.60
N ILE A 251 -14.91 -14.57 -15.74
CA ILE A 251 -15.18 -13.13 -15.81
C ILE A 251 -14.74 -12.55 -17.16
N ASN A 252 -13.53 -12.87 -17.62
CA ASN A 252 -13.01 -12.38 -18.90
C ASN A 252 -13.81 -12.91 -20.10
N ASN A 253 -14.29 -14.15 -20.06
CA ASN A 253 -15.17 -14.68 -21.09
C ASN A 253 -16.50 -13.93 -21.15
N LYS A 254 -17.12 -13.65 -19.99
CA LYS A 254 -18.33 -12.84 -19.92
C LYS A 254 -18.11 -11.40 -20.45
N ARG A 255 -16.96 -10.80 -20.09
CA ARG A 255 -16.59 -9.50 -20.65
C ARG A 255 -16.44 -9.50 -22.17
N LYS A 256 -15.84 -10.57 -22.74
CA LYS A 256 -15.78 -10.73 -24.22
C LYS A 256 -17.16 -10.68 -24.86
N GLU A 257 -18.11 -11.43 -24.29
CA GLU A 257 -19.51 -11.46 -24.76
C GLU A 257 -20.16 -10.08 -24.66
N ILE A 258 -20.07 -9.42 -23.49
CA ILE A 258 -20.61 -8.06 -23.28
C ILE A 258 -20.03 -7.05 -24.26
N LEU A 259 -18.72 -7.10 -24.49
CA LEU A 259 -18.03 -6.17 -25.38
C LEU A 259 -18.21 -6.52 -26.88
N GLY A 260 -18.64 -7.73 -27.20
CA GLY A 260 -18.79 -8.21 -28.58
C GLY A 260 -17.45 -8.37 -29.29
N ILE A 261 -16.43 -8.90 -28.59
CA ILE A 261 -15.07 -9.09 -29.12
C ILE A 261 -14.66 -10.57 -29.03
N ASP A 262 -13.92 -11.05 -30.02
CA ASP A 262 -13.49 -12.45 -30.07
C ASP A 262 -12.34 -12.74 -29.13
N ARG A 263 -11.46 -11.74 -28.90
CA ARG A 263 -10.25 -11.88 -28.10
C ARG A 263 -9.99 -10.62 -27.26
N MET A 264 -9.81 -10.84 -25.95
CA MET A 264 -9.39 -9.79 -25.02
C MET A 264 -7.93 -9.41 -25.26
N ARG A 265 -7.67 -8.11 -25.35
CA ARG A 265 -6.33 -7.51 -25.38
C ARG A 265 -6.07 -6.72 -24.09
N ILE A 266 -4.83 -6.44 -23.77
CA ILE A 266 -4.48 -5.64 -22.59
C ILE A 266 -5.22 -4.29 -22.53
N TYR A 267 -5.53 -3.71 -23.67
CA TYR A 267 -6.28 -2.45 -23.78
C TYR A 267 -7.81 -2.62 -23.74
N ASP A 268 -8.35 -3.85 -23.64
CA ASP A 268 -9.79 -4.08 -23.44
C ASP A 268 -10.12 -4.02 -21.95
N THR A 269 -10.04 -2.80 -21.39
CA THR A 269 -10.19 -2.50 -19.97
C THR A 269 -11.63 -2.30 -19.53
N LEU A 270 -12.57 -2.24 -20.48
CA LEU A 270 -13.98 -2.02 -20.20
C LEU A 270 -14.65 -3.29 -19.67
N TYR A 271 -15.61 -3.08 -18.78
CA TYR A 271 -16.55 -4.12 -18.33
C TYR A 271 -17.89 -4.03 -19.05
N PHE A 272 -18.24 -2.86 -19.59
CA PHE A 272 -19.53 -2.58 -20.26
C PHE A 272 -19.32 -1.91 -21.60
N LYS A 273 -20.14 -2.26 -22.60
CA LYS A 273 -20.04 -1.75 -23.96
C LYS A 273 -20.13 -0.21 -24.04
N ASN A 274 -20.97 0.38 -23.19
CA ASN A 274 -21.17 1.82 -23.12
C ASN A 274 -20.20 2.56 -22.17
N GLY A 275 -19.11 1.90 -21.77
CA GLY A 275 -18.08 2.43 -20.88
C GLY A 275 -18.25 1.99 -19.43
N ASN A 276 -17.14 2.07 -18.68
CA ASN A 276 -17.13 1.86 -17.25
C ASN A 276 -17.90 2.98 -16.52
N PRO A 277 -18.45 2.74 -15.33
CA PRO A 277 -19.10 3.78 -14.54
C PRO A 277 -18.13 4.94 -14.26
N LYS A 278 -18.67 6.14 -14.10
CA LYS A 278 -17.90 7.33 -13.69
C LYS A 278 -18.65 8.06 -12.59
N PRO A 279 -17.94 8.66 -11.62
CA PRO A 279 -18.59 9.52 -10.64
C PRO A 279 -19.24 10.71 -11.35
N LYS A 280 -20.37 11.17 -10.81
CA LYS A 280 -21.19 12.22 -11.47
C LYS A 280 -20.68 13.65 -11.23
N GLY A 281 -19.50 13.79 -10.62
CA GLY A 281 -18.88 15.10 -10.41
C GLY A 281 -17.39 14.98 -10.07
N GLY A 282 -16.71 16.13 -10.03
CA GLY A 282 -15.29 16.24 -9.70
C GLY A 282 -15.01 16.05 -8.21
N VAL A 283 -13.79 16.40 -7.79
CA VAL A 283 -13.28 16.17 -6.42
C VAL A 283 -14.21 16.73 -5.34
N GLU A 284 -14.63 17.99 -5.46
CA GLU A 284 -15.51 18.62 -4.46
C GLU A 284 -16.83 17.86 -4.30
N PHE A 285 -17.46 17.45 -5.42
CA PHE A 285 -18.66 16.63 -5.39
C PHE A 285 -18.40 15.32 -4.65
N GLN A 286 -17.33 14.61 -5.00
CA GLN A 286 -17.00 13.31 -4.41
C GLN A 286 -16.74 13.43 -2.89
N VAL A 287 -16.02 14.46 -2.45
CA VAL A 287 -15.77 14.72 -1.02
C VAL A 287 -17.09 15.03 -0.29
N ASN A 288 -18.00 15.80 -0.87
CA ASN A 288 -19.30 16.08 -0.28
C ASN A 288 -20.17 14.83 -0.16
N GLN A 289 -20.16 13.94 -1.18
CA GLN A 289 -20.86 12.65 -1.08
C GLN A 289 -20.22 11.73 -0.02
N ALA A 290 -18.90 11.68 0.05
CA ALA A 290 -18.19 10.92 1.08
C ALA A 290 -18.50 11.44 2.50
N LYS A 291 -18.58 12.76 2.67
CA LYS A 291 -18.97 13.36 3.95
C LYS A 291 -20.36 12.88 4.40
N LYS A 292 -21.33 12.83 3.49
CA LYS A 292 -22.65 12.27 3.75
C LYS A 292 -22.56 10.78 4.10
N MET A 293 -21.88 10.00 3.28
CA MET A 293 -21.68 8.56 3.46
C MET A 293 -21.10 8.23 4.84
N TYR A 294 -19.99 8.85 5.21
CA TYR A 294 -19.34 8.61 6.49
C TYR A 294 -20.13 9.15 7.70
N SER A 295 -20.98 10.18 7.50
CA SER A 295 -21.87 10.65 8.56
C SER A 295 -23.04 9.71 8.83
N GLU A 296 -23.44 8.91 7.83
CA GLU A 296 -24.51 7.92 7.94
C GLU A 296 -24.00 6.53 8.35
N LEU A 297 -22.71 6.23 8.07
CA LEU A 297 -22.11 4.92 8.38
C LEU A 297 -21.96 4.71 9.90
N SER A 298 -21.35 5.66 10.61
CA SER A 298 -21.25 5.61 12.08
C SER A 298 -20.88 6.98 12.69
N PRO A 299 -21.11 7.17 14.02
CA PRO A 299 -20.64 8.37 14.72
C PRO A 299 -19.12 8.58 14.61
N GLU A 300 -18.34 7.51 14.69
CA GLU A 300 -16.88 7.54 14.64
C GLU A 300 -16.38 7.98 13.27
N THR A 301 -16.95 7.43 12.19
CA THR A 301 -16.59 7.83 10.82
C THR A 301 -17.04 9.24 10.50
N LYS A 302 -18.17 9.69 11.07
CA LYS A 302 -18.61 11.08 10.97
C LYS A 302 -17.60 12.04 11.57
N GLU A 303 -17.21 11.82 12.82
CA GLU A 303 -16.23 12.66 13.53
C GLU A 303 -14.90 12.71 12.75
N PHE A 304 -14.40 11.53 12.36
CA PHE A 304 -13.18 11.39 11.61
C PHE A 304 -13.22 12.17 10.28
N PHE A 305 -14.24 11.96 9.46
CA PHE A 305 -14.28 12.56 8.13
C PHE A 305 -14.58 14.06 8.18
N ASP A 306 -15.34 14.54 9.16
CA ASP A 306 -15.50 15.97 9.45
C ASP A 306 -14.13 16.64 9.77
N ILE A 307 -13.25 15.97 10.52
CA ILE A 307 -11.88 16.43 10.78
C ILE A 307 -11.08 16.50 9.49
N MET A 308 -11.12 15.42 8.67
CA MET A 308 -10.38 15.36 7.39
C MET A 308 -10.73 16.52 6.46
N VAL A 309 -12.02 16.87 6.36
CA VAL A 309 -12.49 17.97 5.52
C VAL A 309 -12.16 19.33 6.14
N ASN A 310 -12.49 19.54 7.41
CA ASN A 310 -12.37 20.85 8.06
C ASN A 310 -10.90 21.28 8.27
N GLU A 311 -10.00 20.31 8.46
CA GLU A 311 -8.58 20.55 8.68
C GLU A 311 -7.77 20.43 7.37
N GLU A 312 -8.40 20.26 6.21
CA GLU A 312 -7.76 20.20 4.87
C GLU A 312 -6.71 19.07 4.78
N LEU A 313 -7.05 17.89 5.31
CA LEU A 313 -6.14 16.74 5.41
C LEU A 313 -6.21 15.82 4.17
N MET A 314 -6.52 16.37 3.01
CA MET A 314 -6.59 15.64 1.74
C MET A 314 -6.06 16.48 0.58
N ASP A 315 -5.31 15.84 -0.32
CA ASP A 315 -4.89 16.40 -1.62
C ASP A 315 -5.21 15.37 -2.70
N LEU A 316 -6.34 15.55 -3.39
CA LEU A 316 -6.94 14.52 -4.23
C LEU A 316 -6.75 14.76 -5.74
N ASP A 317 -6.57 16.02 -6.18
CA ASP A 317 -6.47 16.36 -7.59
C ASP A 317 -5.18 15.88 -8.26
N ASN A 318 -5.28 15.30 -9.44
CA ASN A 318 -4.11 15.07 -10.30
C ASN A 318 -3.62 16.36 -10.93
N ARG A 319 -2.31 16.56 -10.97
CA ARG A 319 -1.67 17.71 -11.63
C ARG A 319 -0.23 17.41 -12.06
N ALA A 320 0.28 18.21 -12.98
CA ALA A 320 1.67 18.11 -13.44
C ALA A 320 2.67 18.37 -12.29
N GLY A 321 3.66 17.48 -12.15
CA GLY A 321 4.69 17.56 -11.11
C GLY A 321 4.28 16.94 -9.77
N LYS A 322 3.04 16.47 -9.61
CA LYS A 322 2.62 15.67 -8.47
C LYS A 322 3.08 14.23 -8.63
N SER A 323 3.55 13.59 -7.56
CA SER A 323 3.88 12.16 -7.57
C SER A 323 2.65 11.32 -7.95
N GLY A 324 2.84 10.23 -8.69
CA GLY A 324 1.75 9.31 -9.02
C GLY A 324 1.33 8.44 -7.84
N GLY A 325 0.17 7.78 -7.97
CA GLY A 325 -0.41 6.88 -6.98
C GLY A 325 -1.27 7.59 -5.93
N GLY A 326 -1.72 6.82 -4.94
CA GLY A 326 -2.39 7.26 -3.73
C GLY A 326 -1.68 6.69 -2.50
N PHE A 327 -1.77 7.35 -1.36
CA PHE A 327 -1.33 6.84 -0.08
C PHE A 327 -1.94 7.64 1.08
N CYS A 328 -2.06 6.97 2.22
CA CYS A 328 -2.29 7.63 3.49
C CYS A 328 -0.98 7.75 4.28
N THR A 329 -0.74 8.91 4.87
CA THR A 329 0.34 9.14 5.83
C THR A 329 -0.20 9.70 7.13
N SER A 330 0.65 9.85 8.15
CA SER A 330 0.24 10.41 9.43
C SER A 330 1.25 11.38 10.00
N PHE A 331 0.74 12.25 10.85
CA PHE A 331 1.51 13.18 11.67
C PHE A 331 1.24 12.85 13.16
N PRO A 332 1.98 11.87 13.74
CA PRO A 332 1.71 11.38 15.10
C PRO A 332 1.77 12.46 16.18
N LEU A 333 2.60 13.51 15.98
CA LEU A 333 2.69 14.67 16.88
C LEU A 333 1.34 15.41 16.97
N TYR A 334 0.60 15.45 15.87
CA TYR A 334 -0.68 16.14 15.74
C TYR A 334 -1.88 15.20 15.82
N GLU A 335 -1.63 13.88 15.93
CA GLU A 335 -2.66 12.82 15.92
C GLU A 335 -3.58 12.90 14.69
N ARG A 336 -3.00 13.19 13.51
CA ARG A 336 -3.74 13.37 12.25
C ARG A 336 -3.19 12.49 11.14
N PRO A 337 -4.07 11.77 10.42
CA PRO A 337 -3.75 11.19 9.12
C PRO A 337 -3.86 12.24 8.01
N TYR A 338 -3.33 11.90 6.83
CA TYR A 338 -3.45 12.71 5.61
C TYR A 338 -3.61 11.82 4.39
N ILE A 339 -4.55 12.12 3.50
CA ILE A 339 -4.81 11.39 2.27
C ILE A 339 -4.22 12.15 1.08
N PHE A 340 -3.39 11.46 0.31
CA PHE A 340 -2.84 11.90 -0.97
C PHE A 340 -3.37 11.01 -2.09
N ALA A 341 -3.90 11.59 -3.17
CA ALA A 341 -4.40 10.85 -4.32
C ALA A 341 -4.24 11.64 -5.63
N ASN A 342 -4.62 11.03 -6.75
CA ASN A 342 -4.53 11.60 -8.09
C ASN A 342 -5.82 11.30 -8.87
N PHE A 343 -6.92 11.94 -8.51
CA PHE A 343 -8.21 11.76 -9.16
C PHE A 343 -8.17 12.19 -10.62
N ASN A 344 -8.78 11.40 -11.49
CA ASN A 344 -8.72 11.58 -12.94
C ASN A 344 -10.08 11.41 -13.65
N GLY A 345 -11.18 11.34 -12.89
CA GLY A 345 -12.55 11.25 -13.41
C GLY A 345 -12.99 9.82 -13.78
N THR A 346 -12.24 8.80 -13.36
CA THR A 346 -12.64 7.40 -13.51
C THR A 346 -13.32 6.87 -12.23
N ASP A 347 -13.97 5.71 -12.30
CA ASP A 347 -14.53 5.04 -11.12
C ASP A 347 -13.50 4.75 -10.01
N HIS A 348 -12.23 4.68 -10.40
CA HIS A 348 -11.13 4.46 -9.48
C HIS A 348 -10.98 5.58 -8.45
N ASP A 349 -11.41 6.81 -8.76
CA ASP A 349 -11.36 7.93 -7.81
C ASP A 349 -12.14 7.61 -6.53
N VAL A 350 -13.35 7.05 -6.65
CA VAL A 350 -14.19 6.68 -5.50
C VAL A 350 -13.59 5.47 -4.76
N THR A 351 -13.07 4.49 -5.49
CA THR A 351 -12.36 3.36 -4.89
C THR A 351 -11.16 3.83 -4.06
N VAL A 352 -10.32 4.72 -4.63
CA VAL A 352 -9.16 5.29 -3.89
C VAL A 352 -9.61 6.11 -2.70
N LEU A 353 -10.69 6.92 -2.85
CA LEU A 353 -11.20 7.71 -1.73
C LEU A 353 -11.60 6.84 -0.53
N THR A 354 -12.32 5.75 -0.78
CA THR A 354 -12.76 4.83 0.29
C THR A 354 -11.61 3.99 0.83
N HIS A 355 -10.66 3.59 -0.03
CA HIS A 355 -9.44 2.89 0.35
C HIS A 355 -8.57 3.72 1.31
N GLU A 356 -8.17 4.92 0.88
CA GLU A 356 -7.32 5.79 1.69
C GLU A 356 -8.02 6.28 2.96
N ALA A 357 -9.36 6.47 2.89
CA ALA A 357 -10.15 6.75 4.09
C ALA A 357 -10.15 5.57 5.08
N GLY A 358 -10.10 4.33 4.60
CA GLY A 358 -9.94 3.14 5.46
C GLY A 358 -8.64 3.17 6.26
N HIS A 359 -7.50 3.47 5.60
CA HIS A 359 -6.22 3.68 6.27
C HIS A 359 -6.26 4.86 7.26
N ALA A 360 -6.79 6.00 6.81
CA ALA A 360 -6.86 7.20 7.63
C ALA A 360 -7.75 7.01 8.85
N PHE A 361 -8.87 6.30 8.71
CA PHE A 361 -9.77 5.96 9.79
C PHE A 361 -9.10 5.02 10.81
N GLN A 362 -8.41 3.97 10.33
CA GLN A 362 -7.64 3.09 11.21
C GLN A 362 -6.60 3.89 12.01
N CYS A 363 -5.80 4.72 11.34
CA CYS A 363 -4.79 5.56 12.00
C CYS A 363 -5.43 6.51 13.03
N TYR A 364 -6.61 7.07 12.71
CA TYR A 364 -7.37 7.91 13.64
C TYR A 364 -7.85 7.11 14.85
N MET A 365 -8.37 5.90 14.68
CA MET A 365 -8.87 5.05 15.77
C MET A 365 -7.74 4.58 16.69
N SER A 366 -6.59 4.22 16.14
CA SER A 366 -5.42 3.74 16.90
C SER A 366 -4.52 4.84 17.49
N ARG A 367 -4.82 6.13 17.26
CA ARG A 367 -3.98 7.27 17.69
C ARG A 367 -3.68 7.34 19.19
N LYS A 368 -4.47 6.65 20.01
CA LYS A 368 -4.31 6.55 21.48
C LYS A 368 -3.56 5.31 21.94
N GLN A 369 -3.06 4.50 21.02
CA GLN A 369 -2.25 3.33 21.39
C GLN A 369 -1.02 3.74 22.23
N PRO A 370 -0.62 2.91 23.21
CA PRO A 370 0.37 3.28 24.23
C PRO A 370 1.76 3.51 23.66
N ILE A 371 2.06 2.97 22.48
CA ILE A 371 3.36 3.12 21.80
C ILE A 371 3.19 3.47 20.32
N ASN A 372 4.15 4.24 19.80
CA ASN A 372 4.11 4.69 18.40
C ASN A 372 4.10 3.54 17.39
N ARG A 373 4.75 2.42 17.72
CA ARG A 373 4.79 1.21 16.88
C ARG A 373 3.42 0.55 16.70
N TYR A 374 2.44 0.88 17.56
CA TYR A 374 1.08 0.37 17.47
C TYR A 374 0.12 1.31 16.71
N LEU A 375 0.59 2.47 16.27
CA LEU A 375 -0.23 3.37 15.47
C LEU A 375 -0.63 2.73 14.13
N TRP A 376 0.31 2.05 13.49
CA TRP A 376 0.09 1.31 12.25
C TRP A 376 0.31 -0.19 12.49
N PRO A 377 -0.60 -1.05 12.06
CA PRO A 377 -0.36 -2.49 12.06
C PRO A 377 0.64 -2.89 10.97
N THR A 378 0.86 -4.20 10.80
CA THR A 378 1.61 -4.73 9.65
C THR A 378 0.96 -4.35 8.33
N TYR A 379 1.72 -4.34 7.24
CA TYR A 379 1.22 -3.84 5.95
C TYR A 379 -0.02 -4.59 5.47
N GLU A 380 -0.05 -5.93 5.57
CA GLU A 380 -1.21 -6.72 5.21
C GLU A 380 -2.44 -6.39 6.07
N ALA A 381 -2.24 -6.10 7.34
CA ALA A 381 -3.33 -5.66 8.20
C ALA A 381 -3.79 -4.22 7.88
N CYS A 382 -2.86 -3.32 7.52
CA CYS A 382 -3.23 -1.99 7.01
C CYS A 382 -4.18 -2.10 5.82
N GLU A 383 -3.89 -3.02 4.88
CA GLU A 383 -4.72 -3.20 3.69
C GLU A 383 -6.05 -3.89 3.98
N ILE A 384 -6.20 -4.64 5.11
CA ILE A 384 -7.54 -5.09 5.52
C ILE A 384 -8.44 -3.88 5.78
N HIS A 385 -7.92 -2.84 6.44
CA HIS A 385 -8.71 -1.65 6.77
C HIS A 385 -9.15 -0.91 5.52
N SER A 386 -8.25 -0.68 4.57
CA SER A 386 -8.51 0.05 3.33
C SER A 386 -9.47 -0.72 2.42
N MET A 387 -9.15 -1.97 2.08
CA MET A 387 -9.95 -2.78 1.15
C MET A 387 -11.31 -3.16 1.73
N SER A 388 -11.41 -3.34 3.06
CA SER A 388 -12.71 -3.59 3.69
C SER A 388 -13.60 -2.35 3.66
N MET A 389 -13.05 -1.15 3.86
CA MET A 389 -13.82 0.10 3.79
C MET A 389 -14.46 0.30 2.42
N GLU A 390 -13.80 -0.13 1.33
CA GLU A 390 -14.38 -0.12 -0.02
C GLU A 390 -15.70 -0.89 -0.08
N PHE A 391 -15.79 -2.07 0.57
CA PHE A 391 -16.99 -2.90 0.61
C PHE A 391 -18.01 -2.44 1.66
N LEU A 392 -17.54 -1.99 2.83
CA LEU A 392 -18.40 -1.51 3.91
C LEU A 392 -19.22 -0.27 3.50
N THR A 393 -18.74 0.46 2.49
CA THR A 393 -19.40 1.68 1.97
C THR A 393 -20.31 1.42 0.74
N TRP A 394 -20.50 0.16 0.31
CA TRP A 394 -21.26 -0.18 -0.90
C TRP A 394 -22.70 0.35 -0.91
N ASP A 395 -23.37 0.40 0.23
CA ASP A 395 -24.76 0.88 0.33
C ASP A 395 -24.91 2.38 -0.09
N TRP A 396 -23.83 3.14 -0.09
CA TRP A 396 -23.82 4.57 -0.44
C TRP A 396 -23.28 4.87 -1.84
N MET A 397 -22.95 3.86 -2.64
CA MET A 397 -22.37 4.10 -3.97
C MET A 397 -23.32 4.81 -4.93
N GLU A 398 -24.63 4.78 -4.68
CA GLU A 398 -25.61 5.58 -5.43
C GLU A 398 -25.37 7.10 -5.29
N LEU A 399 -24.78 7.55 -4.19
CA LEU A 399 -24.41 8.96 -4.01
C LEU A 399 -23.44 9.44 -5.09
N PHE A 400 -22.52 8.56 -5.52
CA PHE A 400 -21.47 8.87 -6.48
C PHE A 400 -21.86 8.53 -7.93
N PHE A 401 -22.52 7.38 -8.15
CA PHE A 401 -22.71 6.78 -9.47
C PHE A 401 -24.14 6.83 -10.00
N LYS A 402 -25.14 7.16 -9.15
CA LYS A 402 -26.55 7.25 -9.54
C LYS A 402 -27.01 5.99 -10.29
N GLU A 403 -27.52 6.14 -11.51
CA GLU A 403 -27.97 5.05 -12.40
C GLU A 403 -26.89 4.01 -12.73
N ASP A 404 -25.61 4.35 -12.61
CA ASP A 404 -24.49 3.45 -12.89
C ASP A 404 -24.02 2.65 -11.63
N THR A 405 -24.71 2.77 -10.49
CA THR A 405 -24.34 2.11 -9.23
C THR A 405 -24.14 0.61 -9.39
N LYS A 406 -25.07 -0.11 -10.04
CA LYS A 406 -24.95 -1.55 -10.25
C LYS A 406 -23.71 -1.90 -11.07
N LYS A 407 -23.38 -1.10 -12.08
CA LYS A 407 -22.16 -1.28 -12.89
C LYS A 407 -20.91 -1.10 -12.04
N PHE A 408 -20.91 -0.11 -11.14
CA PHE A 408 -19.78 0.10 -10.23
C PHE A 408 -19.59 -1.11 -9.31
N LEU A 409 -20.63 -1.57 -8.63
CA LEU A 409 -20.55 -2.72 -7.71
C LEU A 409 -20.05 -3.97 -8.44
N PHE A 410 -20.59 -4.25 -9.65
CA PHE A 410 -20.14 -5.39 -10.48
C PHE A 410 -18.66 -5.27 -10.85
N LYS A 411 -18.25 -4.10 -11.36
CA LYS A 411 -16.85 -3.85 -11.76
C LYS A 411 -15.91 -3.92 -10.56
N HIS A 412 -16.32 -3.38 -9.41
CA HIS A 412 -15.52 -3.35 -8.19
C HIS A 412 -15.21 -4.76 -7.71
N ILE A 413 -16.22 -5.62 -7.50
CA ILE A 413 -15.99 -7.00 -7.02
C ILE A 413 -15.24 -7.85 -8.06
N ALA A 414 -15.58 -7.74 -9.34
CA ALA A 414 -14.88 -8.44 -10.40
C ALA A 414 -13.42 -7.99 -10.55
N GLY A 415 -13.16 -6.70 -10.38
CA GLY A 415 -11.83 -6.10 -10.37
C GLY A 415 -11.01 -6.56 -9.17
N SER A 416 -11.58 -6.51 -7.97
CA SER A 416 -10.95 -6.96 -6.72
C SER A 416 -10.56 -8.45 -6.79
N LEU A 417 -11.42 -9.29 -7.36
CA LEU A 417 -11.09 -10.70 -7.57
C LEU A 417 -9.98 -10.87 -8.63
N SER A 418 -10.08 -10.15 -9.75
CA SER A 418 -9.10 -10.21 -10.86
C SER A 418 -7.72 -9.67 -10.47
N PHE A 419 -7.64 -8.88 -9.42
CA PHE A 419 -6.40 -8.37 -8.87
C PHE A 419 -5.55 -9.46 -8.18
N LEU A 420 -6.17 -10.46 -7.53
CA LEU A 420 -5.47 -11.49 -6.75
C LEU A 420 -4.39 -12.24 -7.56
N PRO A 421 -4.65 -12.74 -8.80
CA PRO A 421 -3.61 -13.36 -9.60
C PRO A 421 -2.47 -12.42 -9.98
N TYR A 422 -2.76 -11.14 -10.26
CA TYR A 422 -1.71 -10.16 -10.55
C TYR A 422 -0.83 -9.89 -9.33
N GLY A 423 -1.42 -9.72 -8.16
CA GLY A 423 -0.67 -9.54 -6.91
C GLY A 423 0.24 -10.73 -6.59
N ALA A 424 -0.26 -11.95 -6.79
CA ALA A 424 0.53 -13.17 -6.63
C ALA A 424 1.67 -13.29 -7.66
N LEU A 425 1.44 -12.87 -8.91
CA LEU A 425 2.47 -12.78 -9.96
C LEU A 425 3.60 -11.84 -9.53
N VAL A 426 3.26 -10.62 -9.08
CA VAL A 426 4.23 -9.61 -8.64
C VAL A 426 5.08 -10.14 -7.49
N ASP A 427 4.47 -10.81 -6.52
CA ASP A 427 5.19 -11.41 -5.39
C ASP A 427 6.09 -12.56 -5.83
N HIS A 428 5.59 -13.49 -6.64
CA HIS A 428 6.38 -14.64 -7.13
C HIS A 428 7.60 -14.16 -7.93
N PHE A 429 7.41 -13.14 -8.78
CA PHE A 429 8.49 -12.52 -9.52
C PHE A 429 9.55 -11.93 -8.58
N GLN A 430 9.16 -11.22 -7.54
CA GLN A 430 10.11 -10.64 -6.58
C GLN A 430 10.87 -11.71 -5.79
N HIS A 431 10.22 -12.81 -5.38
CA HIS A 431 10.91 -13.95 -4.77
C HIS A 431 12.00 -14.47 -5.69
N TRP A 432 11.66 -14.75 -6.96
CA TRP A 432 12.63 -15.24 -7.92
C TRP A 432 13.80 -14.24 -8.13
N VAL A 433 13.53 -12.94 -8.23
CA VAL A 433 14.56 -11.90 -8.39
C VAL A 433 15.54 -11.91 -7.22
N TYR A 434 15.06 -11.97 -5.98
CA TYR A 434 15.94 -11.94 -4.80
C TYR A 434 16.63 -13.27 -4.50
N GLU A 435 16.11 -14.37 -5.02
CA GLU A 435 16.80 -15.67 -5.06
C GLU A 435 17.85 -15.72 -6.18
N ASN A 436 17.72 -14.87 -7.21
CA ASN A 436 18.62 -14.76 -8.36
C ASN A 436 19.14 -13.32 -8.56
N PRO A 437 19.88 -12.74 -7.59
CA PRO A 437 20.21 -11.31 -7.61
C PRO A 437 21.12 -10.89 -8.78
N ASN A 438 21.77 -11.82 -9.45
CA ASN A 438 22.64 -11.59 -10.60
C ASN A 438 21.93 -11.79 -11.95
N ALA A 439 20.63 -12.08 -11.96
CA ALA A 439 19.87 -12.25 -13.20
C ALA A 439 19.91 -10.99 -14.07
N LEU A 440 20.07 -11.18 -15.37
CA LEU A 440 20.10 -10.10 -16.35
C LEU A 440 18.68 -9.52 -16.58
N PRO A 441 18.57 -8.28 -17.09
CA PRO A 441 17.26 -7.70 -17.43
C PRO A 441 16.41 -8.57 -18.36
N GLU A 442 17.02 -9.22 -19.34
CA GLU A 442 16.34 -10.13 -20.27
C GLU A 442 15.79 -11.37 -19.55
N GLU A 443 16.58 -11.98 -18.66
CA GLU A 443 16.15 -13.14 -17.86
C GLU A 443 14.97 -12.77 -16.94
N ARG A 444 14.93 -11.54 -16.42
CA ARG A 444 13.80 -11.04 -15.64
C ARG A 444 12.54 -10.89 -16.48
N LYS A 445 12.66 -10.40 -17.72
CA LYS A 445 11.53 -10.29 -18.66
C LYS A 445 10.99 -11.68 -19.05
N GLU A 446 11.88 -12.61 -19.34
CA GLU A 446 11.49 -14.00 -19.62
C GLU A 446 10.78 -14.64 -18.41
N LYS A 447 11.33 -14.46 -17.21
CA LYS A 447 10.71 -14.97 -15.98
C LYS A 447 9.36 -14.35 -15.70
N TRP A 448 9.20 -13.05 -15.96
CA TRP A 448 7.90 -12.40 -15.85
C TRP A 448 6.86 -13.07 -16.76
N LEU A 449 7.19 -13.31 -18.03
CA LEU A 449 6.27 -13.95 -18.98
C LEU A 449 5.95 -15.40 -18.59
N GLU A 450 6.94 -16.17 -18.10
CA GLU A 450 6.72 -17.52 -17.59
C GLU A 450 5.68 -17.51 -16.44
N LEU A 451 5.85 -16.62 -15.48
CA LEU A 451 4.95 -16.50 -14.35
C LEU A 451 3.57 -15.92 -14.76
N GLU A 452 3.56 -14.95 -15.67
CA GLU A 452 2.32 -14.37 -16.17
C GLU A 452 1.44 -15.42 -16.86
N ALA A 453 2.04 -16.38 -17.58
CA ALA A 453 1.31 -17.49 -18.18
C ALA A 453 0.61 -18.38 -17.14
N ILE A 454 1.09 -18.44 -15.89
CA ILE A 454 0.46 -19.18 -14.79
C ILE A 454 -0.69 -18.40 -14.18
N TYR A 455 -0.47 -17.11 -13.87
CA TYR A 455 -1.42 -16.28 -13.11
C TYR A 455 -2.43 -15.54 -13.99
N GLN A 456 -2.06 -15.19 -15.21
CA GLN A 456 -2.89 -14.48 -16.19
C GLN A 456 -2.83 -15.12 -17.58
N PRO A 457 -3.23 -16.40 -17.74
CA PRO A 457 -3.01 -17.17 -18.97
C PRO A 457 -3.69 -16.59 -20.21
N ASP A 458 -4.73 -15.76 -20.05
CA ASP A 458 -5.45 -15.13 -21.15
C ASP A 458 -4.86 -13.73 -21.52
N LYS A 459 -3.71 -13.33 -20.93
CA LYS A 459 -3.10 -12.04 -21.20
C LYS A 459 -2.58 -11.95 -22.62
N ASP A 460 -2.96 -10.90 -23.33
CA ASP A 460 -2.60 -10.67 -24.72
C ASP A 460 -2.23 -9.21 -24.94
N TYR A 461 -1.00 -8.98 -25.37
CA TYR A 461 -0.43 -7.65 -25.59
C TYR A 461 -0.64 -7.09 -26.99
N ASP A 462 -1.17 -7.92 -27.93
CA ASP A 462 -1.29 -7.54 -29.34
C ASP A 462 0.08 -7.10 -29.94
N ASP A 463 0.16 -5.90 -30.50
CA ASP A 463 1.36 -5.33 -31.09
C ASP A 463 2.19 -4.43 -30.14
N LEU A 464 1.94 -4.47 -28.83
CA LEU A 464 2.70 -3.72 -27.81
C LEU A 464 4.03 -4.42 -27.53
N SER A 465 5.10 -3.96 -28.18
CA SER A 465 6.36 -4.68 -28.27
C SER A 465 7.13 -4.77 -26.95
N PHE A 466 7.10 -3.71 -26.16
CA PHE A 466 7.85 -3.65 -24.89
C PHE A 466 7.10 -4.36 -23.76
N LEU A 467 5.82 -4.02 -23.57
CA LEU A 467 5.00 -4.69 -22.56
C LEU A 467 4.89 -6.19 -22.84
N GLY A 468 4.72 -6.58 -24.12
CA GLY A 468 4.64 -7.98 -24.55
C GLY A 468 5.96 -8.74 -24.51
N SER A 469 7.10 -8.07 -24.39
CA SER A 469 8.40 -8.73 -24.15
C SER A 469 8.69 -8.99 -22.67
N GLY A 470 7.69 -8.84 -21.79
CA GLY A 470 7.85 -9.01 -20.34
C GLY A 470 8.24 -7.74 -19.59
N GLY A 471 8.13 -6.56 -20.22
CA GLY A 471 8.48 -5.28 -19.61
C GLY A 471 7.39 -4.70 -18.68
N LEU A 472 6.22 -5.34 -18.57
CA LEU A 472 5.06 -4.80 -17.82
C LEU A 472 5.37 -4.52 -16.34
N TRP A 473 6.21 -5.35 -15.69
CA TRP A 473 6.54 -5.19 -14.27
C TRP A 473 7.22 -3.86 -13.95
N GLN A 474 7.90 -3.23 -14.91
CA GLN A 474 8.63 -1.97 -14.69
C GLN A 474 7.70 -0.79 -14.33
N LYS A 475 6.43 -0.86 -14.68
CA LYS A 475 5.44 0.14 -14.25
C LYS A 475 5.01 -0.01 -12.79
N GLN A 476 5.28 -1.17 -12.15
CA GLN A 476 4.84 -1.45 -10.80
C GLN A 476 5.80 -0.84 -9.77
N SER A 477 5.46 0.35 -9.27
CA SER A 477 6.31 1.13 -8.37
C SER A 477 6.71 0.39 -7.09
N HIS A 478 5.86 -0.49 -6.58
CA HIS A 478 6.11 -1.28 -5.36
C HIS A 478 7.34 -2.17 -5.49
N ILE A 479 7.59 -2.75 -6.68
CA ILE A 479 8.77 -3.59 -6.94
C ILE A 479 10.07 -2.81 -6.70
N TYR A 480 10.08 -1.52 -7.07
CA TYR A 480 11.24 -0.64 -6.89
C TYR A 480 11.33 -0.09 -5.47
N GLN A 481 10.22 0.33 -4.89
CA GLN A 481 10.19 1.15 -3.68
C GLN A 481 10.01 0.36 -2.38
N VAL A 482 9.12 -0.64 -2.39
CA VAL A 482 8.73 -1.41 -1.20
C VAL A 482 8.69 -2.90 -1.57
N PRO A 483 9.87 -3.55 -1.64
CA PRO A 483 9.97 -4.93 -2.12
C PRO A 483 9.23 -5.91 -1.20
N LEU A 484 8.61 -6.92 -1.84
CA LEU A 484 7.84 -7.99 -1.19
C LEU A 484 6.54 -7.55 -0.49
N TYR A 485 6.16 -6.27 -0.63
CA TYR A 485 4.91 -5.75 -0.04
C TYR A 485 3.66 -6.20 -0.81
N TYR A 486 3.74 -6.35 -2.13
CA TYR A 486 2.56 -6.40 -3.00
C TYR A 486 1.61 -7.57 -2.73
N ILE A 487 2.09 -8.67 -2.14
CA ILE A 487 1.26 -9.81 -1.71
C ILE A 487 0.31 -9.43 -0.57
N ASP A 488 0.65 -8.44 0.23
CA ASP A 488 -0.13 -8.00 1.39
C ASP A 488 -1.50 -7.49 0.98
N TYR A 489 -1.60 -6.81 -0.18
CA TYR A 489 -2.89 -6.45 -0.79
C TYR A 489 -3.77 -7.67 -1.05
N THR A 490 -3.18 -8.78 -1.49
CA THR A 490 -3.97 -9.99 -1.81
C THR A 490 -4.43 -10.71 -0.55
N LEU A 491 -3.60 -10.78 0.49
CA LEU A 491 -3.97 -11.32 1.80
C LEU A 491 -5.13 -10.51 2.40
N ALA A 492 -4.99 -9.20 2.37
CA ALA A 492 -6.01 -8.27 2.82
C ALA A 492 -7.30 -8.37 2.01
N GLN A 493 -7.21 -8.53 0.68
CA GLN A 493 -8.39 -8.66 -0.18
C GLN A 493 -9.22 -9.90 0.18
N VAL A 494 -8.57 -11.01 0.52
CA VAL A 494 -9.29 -12.20 1.01
C VAL A 494 -10.00 -11.92 2.34
N CYS A 495 -9.40 -11.14 3.23
CA CYS A 495 -10.06 -10.68 4.46
C CYS A 495 -11.21 -9.71 4.17
N ALA A 496 -11.03 -8.77 3.22
CA ALA A 496 -12.07 -7.83 2.82
C ALA A 496 -13.29 -8.54 2.18
N PHE A 497 -13.07 -9.60 1.39
CA PHE A 497 -14.17 -10.43 0.91
C PHE A 497 -14.91 -11.13 2.04
N GLN A 498 -14.23 -11.55 3.10
CA GLN A 498 -14.91 -12.11 4.27
C GLN A 498 -15.77 -11.04 4.98
N PHE A 499 -15.29 -9.81 5.13
CA PHE A 499 -16.10 -8.70 5.62
C PHE A 499 -17.30 -8.41 4.73
N TRP A 500 -17.12 -8.41 3.39
CA TRP A 500 -18.22 -8.26 2.44
C TRP A 500 -19.28 -9.36 2.61
N ILE A 501 -18.88 -10.64 2.76
CA ILE A 501 -19.79 -11.76 3.02
C ILE A 501 -20.54 -11.55 4.34
N LYS A 502 -19.85 -11.17 5.41
CA LYS A 502 -20.44 -10.89 6.73
C LYS A 502 -21.42 -9.72 6.69
N MET A 503 -21.15 -8.66 5.92
CA MET A 503 -22.07 -7.54 5.71
C MET A 503 -23.41 -7.98 5.11
N GLY A 504 -23.40 -8.99 4.26
CA GLY A 504 -24.63 -9.60 3.71
C GLY A 504 -25.45 -10.38 4.74
N ILE A 505 -24.89 -10.69 5.92
CA ILE A 505 -25.53 -11.48 6.99
C ILE A 505 -25.95 -10.59 8.14
N ASP A 506 -25.01 -9.82 8.72
CA ASP A 506 -25.22 -8.94 9.88
C ASP A 506 -24.28 -7.72 9.81
N LYS A 507 -24.84 -6.61 9.35
CA LYS A 507 -24.08 -5.35 9.17
C LYS A 507 -23.56 -4.78 10.48
N GLU A 508 -24.38 -4.80 11.54
CA GLU A 508 -24.02 -4.21 12.82
C GLU A 508 -22.88 -4.97 13.49
N SER A 509 -22.97 -6.30 13.55
CA SER A 509 -21.90 -7.13 14.08
C SER A 509 -20.62 -7.00 13.27
N THR A 510 -20.72 -6.95 11.94
CA THR A 510 -19.57 -6.80 11.04
C THR A 510 -18.86 -5.46 11.25
N TRP A 511 -19.62 -4.37 11.40
CA TRP A 511 -19.06 -3.05 11.69
C TRP A 511 -18.34 -3.02 13.04
N LYS A 512 -18.91 -3.63 14.09
CA LYS A 512 -18.24 -3.76 15.40
C LYS A 512 -16.91 -4.51 15.32
N ASP A 513 -16.85 -5.57 14.52
CA ASP A 513 -15.62 -6.33 14.32
C ASP A 513 -14.55 -5.49 13.58
N TYR A 514 -14.97 -4.70 12.60
CA TYR A 514 -14.09 -3.76 11.90
C TYR A 514 -13.58 -2.64 12.82
N LEU A 515 -14.43 -2.07 13.67
CA LEU A 515 -14.03 -1.06 14.67
C LEU A 515 -12.98 -1.59 15.63
N LYS A 516 -13.17 -2.81 16.18
CA LYS A 516 -12.18 -3.46 17.05
C LYS A 516 -10.84 -3.62 16.36
N LEU A 517 -10.85 -3.97 15.07
CA LEU A 517 -9.64 -4.11 14.28
C LEU A 517 -8.93 -2.74 14.13
N CYS A 518 -9.67 -1.66 13.83
CA CYS A 518 -9.13 -0.31 13.73
C CYS A 518 -8.52 0.18 15.06
N GLU A 519 -9.22 -0.04 16.18
CA GLU A 519 -8.76 0.36 17.52
C GLU A 519 -7.49 -0.38 17.95
N ALA A 520 -7.36 -1.65 17.57
CA ALA A 520 -6.20 -2.46 17.91
C ALA A 520 -4.92 -1.92 17.27
N GLY A 521 -5.00 -1.27 16.10
CA GLY A 521 -3.82 -0.83 15.37
C GLY A 521 -2.80 -1.97 15.23
N GLY A 522 -1.52 -1.69 15.51
CA GLY A 522 -0.41 -2.67 15.48
C GLY A 522 -0.13 -3.37 16.79
N SER A 523 -1.09 -3.42 17.74
CA SER A 523 -0.86 -4.04 19.06
C SER A 523 -0.78 -5.58 19.04
N LEU A 524 -1.14 -6.19 17.92
CA LEU A 524 -1.12 -7.63 17.68
C LEU A 524 -0.52 -7.94 16.29
N PRO A 525 0.09 -9.11 16.10
CA PRO A 525 0.52 -9.56 14.78
C PRO A 525 -0.67 -9.93 13.89
N PHE A 526 -0.44 -10.04 12.58
CA PHE A 526 -1.46 -10.15 11.54
C PHE A 526 -2.55 -11.21 11.78
N LEU A 527 -2.18 -12.45 12.01
CA LEU A 527 -3.18 -13.52 12.16
C LEU A 527 -4.00 -13.38 13.46
N LYS A 528 -3.43 -12.77 14.50
CA LYS A 528 -4.18 -12.43 15.71
C LYS A 528 -5.15 -11.27 15.47
N LEU A 529 -4.78 -10.28 14.63
CA LEU A 529 -5.68 -9.21 14.19
C LEU A 529 -6.84 -9.78 13.35
N VAL A 530 -6.56 -10.68 12.42
CA VAL A 530 -7.58 -11.40 11.64
C VAL A 530 -8.58 -12.11 12.58
N LYS A 531 -8.07 -12.83 13.57
CA LYS A 531 -8.92 -13.50 14.57
C LYS A 531 -9.70 -12.52 15.45
N LEU A 532 -9.10 -11.39 15.84
CA LEU A 532 -9.77 -10.33 16.62
C LEU A 532 -10.99 -9.77 15.87
N ALA A 533 -10.88 -9.66 14.54
CA ALA A 533 -11.96 -9.23 13.65
C ALA A 533 -12.99 -10.34 13.34
N ASN A 534 -12.93 -11.48 14.02
CA ASN A 534 -13.76 -12.65 13.75
C ASN A 534 -13.73 -13.07 12.26
N LEU A 535 -12.53 -13.03 11.66
CA LEU A 535 -12.24 -13.54 10.33
C LEU A 535 -11.43 -14.83 10.43
N ASP A 536 -11.56 -15.66 9.42
CA ASP A 536 -10.73 -16.85 9.24
C ASP A 536 -9.42 -16.50 8.53
N SER A 537 -8.38 -17.33 8.75
CA SER A 537 -7.06 -17.10 8.17
C SER A 537 -7.11 -17.09 6.64
N PRO A 538 -6.52 -16.10 5.96
CA PRO A 538 -6.45 -16.08 4.49
C PRO A 538 -5.57 -17.19 3.90
N PHE A 539 -4.85 -17.95 4.74
CA PHE A 539 -4.08 -19.13 4.33
C PHE A 539 -4.91 -20.43 4.34
N ASP A 540 -6.17 -20.39 4.81
CA ASP A 540 -7.04 -21.55 4.83
C ASP A 540 -7.70 -21.76 3.45
N GLU A 541 -7.55 -22.95 2.90
CA GLU A 541 -8.13 -23.35 1.62
C GLU A 541 -9.66 -23.21 1.59
N LYS A 542 -10.35 -23.49 2.71
CA LYS A 542 -11.81 -23.36 2.81
C LYS A 542 -12.27 -21.91 2.66
N VAL A 543 -11.45 -20.95 3.13
CA VAL A 543 -11.73 -19.53 2.96
C VAL A 543 -11.71 -19.17 1.48
N PHE A 544 -10.68 -19.63 0.74
CA PHE A 544 -10.61 -19.42 -0.71
C PHE A 544 -11.81 -19.98 -1.44
N GLN A 545 -12.18 -21.22 -1.13
CA GLN A 545 -13.35 -21.86 -1.74
C GLN A 545 -14.62 -21.08 -1.45
N ASN A 546 -14.87 -20.71 -0.19
CA ASN A 546 -16.05 -19.95 0.19
C ASN A 546 -16.11 -18.57 -0.50
N VAL A 547 -14.97 -17.85 -0.56
CA VAL A 547 -14.87 -16.56 -1.25
C VAL A 547 -15.16 -16.72 -2.73
N ALA A 548 -14.52 -17.70 -3.40
CA ALA A 548 -14.72 -17.96 -4.81
C ALA A 548 -16.20 -18.28 -5.12
N ASP A 549 -16.82 -19.18 -4.36
CA ASP A 549 -18.22 -19.58 -4.53
C ASP A 549 -19.19 -18.40 -4.32
N LYS A 550 -18.95 -17.58 -3.28
CA LYS A 550 -19.82 -16.43 -2.97
C LYS A 550 -19.70 -15.31 -4.00
N VAL A 551 -18.47 -15.02 -4.44
CA VAL A 551 -18.23 -13.99 -5.48
C VAL A 551 -18.79 -14.45 -6.82
N ASP A 552 -18.57 -15.71 -7.21
CA ASP A 552 -19.09 -16.28 -8.45
C ASP A 552 -20.62 -16.22 -8.51
N LYS A 553 -21.27 -16.66 -7.42
CA LYS A 553 -22.74 -16.59 -7.29
C LYS A 553 -23.24 -15.16 -7.41
N TRP A 554 -22.63 -14.22 -6.70
CA TRP A 554 -23.04 -12.82 -6.74
C TRP A 554 -22.88 -12.20 -8.15
N LEU A 555 -21.78 -12.52 -8.84
CA LEU A 555 -21.54 -12.06 -10.21
C LEU A 555 -22.56 -12.60 -11.20
N ASP A 556 -23.01 -13.86 -11.05
CA ASP A 556 -24.05 -14.45 -11.88
C ASP A 556 -25.43 -13.82 -11.61
N GLU A 557 -25.78 -13.59 -10.34
CA GLU A 557 -27.06 -12.97 -9.94
C GLU A 557 -27.16 -11.47 -10.31
N ASN A 558 -26.03 -10.78 -10.40
CA ASN A 558 -25.95 -9.32 -10.70
C ASN A 558 -25.37 -9.02 -12.09
N SER A 559 -25.38 -10.00 -13.00
CA SER A 559 -24.91 -9.76 -14.36
C SER A 559 -25.82 -8.79 -15.09
N LEU A 560 -25.23 -7.75 -15.70
CA LEU A 560 -25.89 -6.66 -16.40
C LEU A 560 -25.89 -6.88 -17.90
#